data_31232a8ceb651550e8232230d02dc6df
#
_entry.id   31232a8ceb651550e8232230d02dc6df
#
_cell.length_a   1.000
_cell.length_b   1.000
_cell.length_c   1.000
_cell.angle_alpha   90.00
_cell.angle_beta   90.00
_cell.angle_gamma   90.00
#
_symmetry.space_group_name_H-M   'P 1'
#
loop_
_entity.id
_entity.type
_entity.pdbx_description
1 polymer ?
#
loop_
_entity_poly.entity_id
_entity_poly.type
_entity_poly.pdbx_seq_one_letter_code
_entity_poly.pdbx_strand_id
1 'polypeptide(L)'
;MAIAPAWDNIFRTACSGPAKRKKMNKKNKIRGLYAITPEIADDNLLVEQVRQVLLGGAGMVQYRSKSSDNAMKYRQGKQLQQLCREHDALFIINDDLDLTIKLNADGVHLGQEDMTIRQARVALGPRCIIGASCYNNLETARLAQQAGADYLAFGAVFPSGSKPRAVHAPLDLFAAARVLERPLVAIGGIHADNAHTVLQAGADAVAVIQGLFGTPDPRQAAKTLAALFQLPSRPAIN
;
A
#
# COMPACT_ATOMS: atom_id res chain seq x y z
N MET A 1 37.03 -1.56 63.85
CA MET A 1 37.22 -2.46 62.71
C MET A 1 35.92 -3.28 62.54
N ALA A 2 35.06 -2.92 61.63
CA ALA A 2 33.85 -3.65 61.35
C ALA A 2 33.96 -4.18 59.92
N ILE A 3 33.90 -5.49 59.79
CA ILE A 3 34.00 -6.22 58.53
C ILE A 3 32.62 -6.24 57.90
N ALA A 4 32.46 -5.62 56.72
CA ALA A 4 31.22 -5.66 55.94
C ALA A 4 31.08 -7.06 55.27
N PRO A 5 29.85 -7.64 55.23
CA PRO A 5 29.62 -8.95 54.63
C PRO A 5 29.53 -8.87 53.10
N ALA A 6 30.15 -9.85 52.44
CA ALA A 6 30.30 -10.05 51.01
C ALA A 6 29.01 -10.59 50.35
N TRP A 7 27.97 -9.75 50.19
CA TRP A 7 26.71 -10.14 49.50
C TRP A 7 26.34 -9.29 48.27
N ASP A 8 27.20 -8.37 47.81
CA ASP A 8 26.84 -7.38 46.76
C ASP A 8 27.23 -7.76 45.34
N ASN A 9 27.51 -9.03 44.99
CA ASN A 9 28.04 -9.37 43.68
C ASN A 9 27.30 -10.46 42.89
N ILE A 10 26.00 -10.73 43.16
CA ILE A 10 25.27 -11.81 42.41
C ILE A 10 24.07 -11.34 41.55
N PHE A 11 23.70 -10.09 41.54
CA PHE A 11 22.54 -9.61 40.71
C PHE A 11 22.91 -8.55 39.66
N ARG A 12 23.98 -8.78 38.88
CA ARG A 12 24.25 -8.04 37.65
C ARG A 12 24.32 -8.97 36.45
N THR A 13 23.35 -9.85 36.25
CA THR A 13 23.16 -10.57 35.00
C THR A 13 21.88 -10.04 34.31
N ALA A 14 22.12 -9.08 33.40
CA ALA A 14 21.47 -8.87 32.12
C ALA A 14 20.03 -9.36 31.97
N CYS A 15 19.06 -8.50 32.29
CA CYS A 15 17.83 -8.45 31.55
C CYS A 15 18.04 -7.57 30.28
N SER A 16 18.69 -8.09 29.26
CA SER A 16 18.60 -7.58 27.91
C SER A 16 17.20 -7.96 27.38
N GLY A 17 16.20 -7.15 27.73
CA GLY A 17 14.90 -7.24 27.12
C GLY A 17 15.04 -7.08 25.59
N PRO A 18 14.15 -7.70 24.79
CA PRO A 18 14.25 -7.63 23.34
C PRO A 18 14.30 -6.16 22.92
N ALA A 19 15.33 -5.80 22.16
CA ALA A 19 15.54 -4.47 21.64
C ALA A 19 14.21 -3.99 21.01
N LYS A 20 13.63 -2.89 21.54
CA LYS A 20 12.40 -2.29 20.97
C LYS A 20 12.69 -1.98 19.51
N ARG A 21 12.19 -2.81 18.58
CA ARG A 21 12.22 -2.54 17.15
C ARG A 21 11.71 -1.11 16.95
N LYS A 22 12.59 -0.21 16.51
CA LYS A 22 12.25 1.18 16.17
C LYS A 22 11.07 1.10 15.21
N LYS A 23 9.86 1.53 15.61
CA LYS A 23 8.66 1.48 14.77
C LYS A 23 8.97 2.26 13.50
N MET A 24 9.19 1.57 12.39
CA MET A 24 9.43 2.17 11.10
C MET A 24 8.24 3.06 10.74
N ASN A 25 8.51 4.26 10.21
CA ASN A 25 7.43 5.13 9.72
C ASN A 25 6.67 4.38 8.62
N LYS A 26 5.35 4.19 8.78
CA LYS A 26 4.50 3.46 7.83
C LYS A 26 4.63 4.00 6.40
N LYS A 27 4.87 5.31 6.25
CA LYS A 27 5.03 5.96 4.94
C LYS A 27 6.25 5.43 4.17
N ASN A 28 7.28 4.95 4.86
CA ASN A 28 8.45 4.33 4.22
C ASN A 28 8.16 2.93 3.63
N LYS A 29 6.97 2.37 3.90
CA LYS A 29 6.50 1.11 3.34
C LYS A 29 5.71 1.27 2.03
N ILE A 30 5.46 2.50 1.56
CA ILE A 30 4.72 2.75 0.32
C ILE A 30 5.63 2.44 -0.87
N ARG A 31 5.79 1.16 -1.16
CA ARG A 31 6.62 0.63 -2.26
C ARG A 31 6.30 -0.84 -2.51
N GLY A 32 6.68 -1.34 -3.66
CA GLY A 32 6.54 -2.77 -3.95
C GLY A 32 5.17 -3.14 -4.53
N LEU A 33 4.75 -4.36 -4.25
CA LEU A 33 3.48 -4.86 -4.74
C LEU A 33 2.31 -4.37 -3.86
N TYR A 34 1.35 -3.72 -4.51
CA TYR A 34 0.14 -3.16 -3.93
C TYR A 34 -1.09 -3.89 -4.49
N ALA A 35 -1.65 -4.82 -3.73
CA ALA A 35 -2.83 -5.57 -4.13
C ALA A 35 -4.10 -4.75 -3.88
N ILE A 36 -4.98 -4.62 -4.89
CA ILE A 36 -6.31 -4.01 -4.73
C ILE A 36 -7.35 -5.11 -4.86
N THR A 37 -8.22 -5.26 -3.85
CA THR A 37 -9.21 -6.34 -3.83
C THR A 37 -10.23 -6.21 -4.97
N PRO A 38 -10.62 -7.32 -5.60
CA PRO A 38 -11.79 -7.37 -6.48
C PRO A 38 -13.09 -7.33 -5.64
N GLU A 39 -14.23 -7.14 -6.31
CA GLU A 39 -15.54 -7.23 -5.67
C GLU A 39 -15.87 -8.70 -5.38
N ILE A 40 -15.81 -9.11 -4.13
CA ILE A 40 -16.16 -10.47 -3.66
C ILE A 40 -17.08 -10.34 -2.46
N ALA A 41 -18.29 -10.90 -2.57
CA ALA A 41 -19.27 -10.87 -1.48
C ALA A 41 -19.01 -11.94 -0.41
N ASP A 42 -18.38 -13.06 -0.79
CA ASP A 42 -18.02 -14.14 0.14
C ASP A 42 -16.79 -13.72 0.96
N ASP A 43 -16.97 -13.57 2.26
CA ASP A 43 -15.93 -13.13 3.20
C ASP A 43 -14.75 -14.11 3.24
N ASN A 44 -15.03 -15.44 3.24
CA ASN A 44 -13.98 -16.46 3.35
C ASN A 44 -13.12 -16.49 2.08
N LEU A 45 -13.78 -16.43 0.93
CA LEU A 45 -13.09 -16.38 -0.36
C LEU A 45 -12.20 -15.14 -0.48
N LEU A 46 -12.73 -13.95 -0.09
CA LEU A 46 -11.98 -12.71 -0.12
C LEU A 46 -10.74 -12.78 0.78
N VAL A 47 -10.91 -13.24 2.02
CA VAL A 47 -9.82 -13.36 3.01
C VAL A 47 -8.76 -14.33 2.52
N GLU A 48 -9.17 -15.49 1.95
CA GLU A 48 -8.22 -16.47 1.44
C GLU A 48 -7.44 -15.94 0.24
N GLN A 49 -8.09 -15.28 -0.70
CA GLN A 49 -7.39 -14.69 -1.85
C GLN A 49 -6.38 -13.60 -1.41
N VAL A 50 -6.76 -12.74 -0.45
CA VAL A 50 -5.84 -11.73 0.10
C VAL A 50 -4.69 -12.39 0.88
N ARG A 51 -4.95 -13.49 1.60
CA ARG A 51 -3.88 -14.26 2.25
C ARG A 51 -2.86 -14.77 1.23
N GLN A 52 -3.32 -15.31 0.11
CA GLN A 52 -2.42 -15.83 -0.92
C GLN A 52 -1.51 -14.74 -1.51
N VAL A 53 -2.04 -13.55 -1.80
CA VAL A 53 -1.20 -12.45 -2.31
C VAL A 53 -0.24 -11.89 -1.27
N LEU A 54 -0.61 -11.87 0.02
CA LEU A 54 0.28 -11.49 1.11
C LEU A 54 1.42 -12.50 1.30
N LEU A 55 1.12 -13.79 1.24
CA LEU A 55 2.12 -14.86 1.25
C LEU A 55 3.05 -14.79 0.02
N GLY A 56 2.57 -14.24 -1.09
CA GLY A 56 3.37 -13.96 -2.29
C GLY A 56 4.22 -12.69 -2.19
N GLY A 57 4.11 -11.91 -1.12
CA GLY A 57 4.97 -10.73 -0.89
C GLY A 57 4.31 -9.38 -1.18
N ALA A 58 2.98 -9.30 -1.26
CA ALA A 58 2.30 -8.00 -1.30
C ALA A 58 2.56 -7.22 0.00
N GLY A 59 3.14 -6.02 -0.11
CA GLY A 59 3.43 -5.13 1.02
C GLY A 59 2.31 -4.15 1.35
N MET A 60 1.33 -4.04 0.47
CA MET A 60 0.16 -3.16 0.62
C MET A 60 -1.09 -3.87 0.10
N VAL A 61 -2.21 -3.67 0.79
CA VAL A 61 -3.54 -4.13 0.37
C VAL A 61 -4.51 -2.97 0.42
N GLN A 62 -5.24 -2.73 -0.67
CA GLN A 62 -6.37 -1.82 -0.69
C GLN A 62 -7.66 -2.62 -0.69
N TYR A 63 -8.47 -2.40 0.32
CA TYR A 63 -9.84 -2.91 0.33
C TYR A 63 -10.75 -1.97 -0.45
N ARG A 64 -11.28 -2.48 -1.55
CA ARG A 64 -12.20 -1.77 -2.42
C ARG A 64 -13.50 -2.54 -2.53
N SER A 65 -14.61 -1.93 -2.12
CA SER A 65 -15.95 -2.46 -2.27
C SER A 65 -16.91 -1.35 -2.70
N LYS A 66 -17.70 -1.63 -3.71
CA LYS A 66 -18.79 -0.77 -4.20
C LYS A 66 -20.14 -1.10 -3.55
N SER A 67 -20.16 -2.08 -2.66
CA SER A 67 -21.37 -2.47 -1.96
C SER A 67 -21.91 -1.32 -1.11
N SER A 68 -23.22 -1.19 -1.05
CA SER A 68 -23.94 -0.32 -0.11
C SER A 68 -24.10 -0.95 1.29
N ASP A 69 -23.77 -2.23 1.45
CA ASP A 69 -23.82 -2.93 2.75
C ASP A 69 -22.63 -2.55 3.64
N ASN A 70 -22.86 -1.58 4.51
CA ASN A 70 -21.85 -1.10 5.46
C ASN A 70 -21.46 -2.16 6.50
N ALA A 71 -22.37 -3.07 6.85
CA ALA A 71 -22.06 -4.15 7.80
C ALA A 71 -21.09 -5.16 7.17
N MET A 72 -21.33 -5.54 5.92
CA MET A 72 -20.42 -6.39 5.15
C MET A 72 -19.05 -5.71 4.99
N LYS A 73 -19.02 -4.43 4.56
CA LYS A 73 -17.75 -3.68 4.40
C LYS A 73 -16.94 -3.63 5.70
N TYR A 74 -17.61 -3.39 6.83
CA TYR A 74 -16.92 -3.36 8.13
C TYR A 74 -16.38 -4.73 8.51
N ARG A 75 -17.17 -5.81 8.34
CA ARG A 75 -16.78 -7.19 8.67
C ARG A 75 -15.60 -7.65 7.82
N GLN A 76 -15.68 -7.49 6.50
CA GLN A 76 -14.58 -7.80 5.59
C GLN A 76 -13.34 -6.96 5.88
N GLY A 77 -13.51 -5.64 6.01
CA GLY A 77 -12.41 -4.73 6.30
C GLY A 77 -11.66 -5.08 7.59
N LYS A 78 -12.39 -5.49 8.64
CA LYS A 78 -11.79 -5.92 9.92
C LYS A 78 -10.95 -7.19 9.76
N GLN A 79 -11.44 -8.17 9.01
CA GLN A 79 -10.72 -9.43 8.75
C GLN A 79 -9.45 -9.16 7.92
N LEU A 80 -9.56 -8.36 6.86
CA LEU A 80 -8.42 -8.01 6.02
C LEU A 80 -7.37 -7.17 6.76
N GLN A 81 -7.80 -6.25 7.62
CA GLN A 81 -6.89 -5.47 8.44
C GLN A 81 -6.07 -6.37 9.38
N GLN A 82 -6.73 -7.33 10.03
CA GLN A 82 -6.02 -8.28 10.89
C GLN A 82 -4.99 -9.08 10.09
N LEU A 83 -5.39 -9.59 8.94
CA LEU A 83 -4.53 -10.33 8.04
C LEU A 83 -3.31 -9.50 7.57
N CYS A 84 -3.52 -8.23 7.21
CA CYS A 84 -2.42 -7.33 6.83
C CYS A 84 -1.45 -7.10 8.00
N ARG A 85 -1.94 -6.97 9.24
CA ARG A 85 -1.08 -6.84 10.43
C ARG A 85 -0.22 -8.07 10.67
N GLU A 86 -0.77 -9.27 10.47
CA GLU A 86 -0.05 -10.54 10.61
C GLU A 86 1.11 -10.66 9.61
N HIS A 87 0.95 -10.06 8.43
CA HIS A 87 1.94 -10.06 7.35
C HIS A 87 2.79 -8.78 7.27
N ASP A 88 2.69 -7.87 8.25
CA ASP A 88 3.39 -6.56 8.27
C ASP A 88 3.14 -5.71 7.01
N ALA A 89 1.95 -5.87 6.37
CA ALA A 89 1.51 -5.13 5.20
C ALA A 89 0.67 -3.90 5.58
N LEU A 90 0.66 -2.87 4.73
CA LEU A 90 -0.21 -1.71 4.89
C LEU A 90 -1.64 -2.05 4.45
N PHE A 91 -2.62 -1.62 5.26
CA PHE A 91 -4.03 -1.75 4.96
C PHE A 91 -4.66 -0.40 4.63
N ILE A 92 -5.10 -0.24 3.40
CA ILE A 92 -5.65 1.00 2.82
C ILE A 92 -7.12 0.79 2.48
N ILE A 93 -7.97 1.75 2.79
CA ILE A 93 -9.39 1.76 2.40
C ILE A 93 -9.56 2.61 1.13
N ASN A 94 -10.39 2.15 0.20
CA ASN A 94 -10.74 2.93 -0.99
C ASN A 94 -11.92 3.87 -0.68
N ASP A 95 -11.75 5.18 -0.87
CA ASP A 95 -12.72 6.29 -0.81
C ASP A 95 -13.45 6.51 0.54
N ASP A 96 -13.66 5.48 1.34
CA ASP A 96 -14.51 5.49 2.53
C ASP A 96 -13.76 5.96 3.80
N LEU A 97 -13.88 7.26 4.13
CA LEU A 97 -13.26 7.83 5.33
C LEU A 97 -13.84 7.28 6.62
N ASP A 98 -15.16 7.10 6.66
CA ASP A 98 -15.84 6.60 7.87
C ASP A 98 -15.37 5.18 8.19
N LEU A 99 -15.24 4.33 7.19
CA LEU A 99 -14.69 2.99 7.38
C LEU A 99 -13.21 3.04 7.77
N THR A 100 -12.43 3.96 7.20
CA THR A 100 -11.02 4.18 7.55
C THR A 100 -10.87 4.52 9.04
N ILE A 101 -11.71 5.42 9.55
CA ILE A 101 -11.71 5.82 10.97
C ILE A 101 -12.18 4.66 11.85
N LYS A 102 -13.31 4.03 11.52
CA LYS A 102 -13.90 2.94 12.32
C LYS A 102 -12.96 1.74 12.47
N LEU A 103 -12.22 1.42 11.42
CA LEU A 103 -11.24 0.34 11.43
C LEU A 103 -9.88 0.79 11.98
N ASN A 104 -9.62 2.09 12.12
CA ASN A 104 -8.28 2.62 12.36
C ASN A 104 -7.28 2.02 11.35
N ALA A 105 -7.63 2.09 10.06
CA ALA A 105 -6.82 1.60 8.96
C ALA A 105 -5.51 2.40 8.85
N ASP A 106 -4.53 1.87 8.12
CA ASP A 106 -3.25 2.57 7.91
C ASP A 106 -3.41 3.79 7.01
N GLY A 107 -4.41 3.78 6.13
CA GLY A 107 -4.68 4.90 5.24
C GLY A 107 -5.95 4.76 4.41
N VAL A 108 -6.16 5.78 3.57
CA VAL A 108 -7.22 5.87 2.57
C VAL A 108 -6.62 6.21 1.20
N HIS A 109 -7.22 5.70 0.15
CA HIS A 109 -6.95 6.11 -1.24
C HIS A 109 -8.16 6.85 -1.79
N LEU A 110 -7.95 8.06 -2.34
CA LEU A 110 -9.02 8.95 -2.80
C LEU A 110 -8.94 9.18 -4.31
N GLY A 111 -10.08 9.14 -4.97
CA GLY A 111 -10.30 9.57 -6.35
C GLY A 111 -10.50 11.09 -6.47
N GLN A 112 -10.74 11.55 -7.69
CA GLN A 112 -10.91 12.98 -7.98
C GLN A 112 -12.29 13.52 -7.54
N GLU A 113 -13.31 12.66 -7.55
CA GLU A 113 -14.69 13.01 -7.21
C GLU A 113 -15.00 12.84 -5.71
N ASP A 114 -14.04 12.33 -4.96
CA ASP A 114 -14.18 12.05 -3.53
C ASP A 114 -13.89 13.28 -2.69
N MET A 115 -13.99 13.13 -1.36
CA MET A 115 -13.62 14.17 -0.41
C MET A 115 -12.22 14.69 -0.73
N THR A 116 -12.02 16.01 -0.65
CA THR A 116 -10.71 16.59 -0.92
C THR A 116 -9.63 16.03 0.01
N ILE A 117 -8.43 15.85 -0.49
CA ILE A 117 -7.27 15.37 0.28
C ILE A 117 -7.06 16.22 1.54
N ARG A 118 -7.29 17.53 1.44
CA ARG A 118 -7.16 18.47 2.58
C ARG A 118 -8.18 18.16 3.68
N GLN A 119 -9.45 17.91 3.31
CA GLN A 119 -10.50 17.53 4.27
C GLN A 119 -10.18 16.17 4.92
N ALA A 120 -9.76 15.18 4.12
CA ALA A 120 -9.34 13.88 4.63
C ALA A 120 -8.14 14.01 5.59
N ARG A 121 -7.15 14.87 5.27
CA ARG A 121 -6.00 15.13 6.16
C ARG A 121 -6.41 15.73 7.50
N VAL A 122 -7.39 16.66 7.50
CA VAL A 122 -7.94 17.23 8.74
C VAL A 122 -8.64 16.16 9.59
N ALA A 123 -9.46 15.31 8.94
CA ALA A 123 -10.22 14.26 9.64
C ALA A 123 -9.34 13.13 10.18
N LEU A 124 -8.34 12.69 9.42
CA LEU A 124 -7.52 11.50 9.72
C LEU A 124 -6.22 11.83 10.46
N GLY A 125 -5.81 13.11 10.48
CA GLY A 125 -4.57 13.56 11.10
C GLY A 125 -3.30 13.18 10.33
N PRO A 126 -2.11 13.55 10.84
CA PRO A 126 -0.84 13.49 10.08
C PRO A 126 -0.27 12.07 9.94
N ARG A 127 -0.73 11.12 10.74
CA ARG A 127 -0.18 9.74 10.76
C ARG A 127 -0.85 8.79 9.79
N CYS A 128 -2.08 9.08 9.37
CA CYS A 128 -2.80 8.28 8.41
C CYS A 128 -2.24 8.52 7.00
N ILE A 129 -2.06 7.46 6.23
CA ILE A 129 -1.61 7.54 4.85
C ILE A 129 -2.78 7.99 3.97
N ILE A 130 -2.54 8.98 3.10
CA ILE A 130 -3.52 9.41 2.09
C ILE A 130 -2.90 9.25 0.72
N GLY A 131 -3.47 8.38 -0.09
CA GLY A 131 -3.14 8.23 -1.50
C GLY A 131 -4.08 9.02 -2.40
N ALA A 132 -3.58 9.45 -3.54
CA ALA A 132 -4.37 10.20 -4.52
C ALA A 132 -4.29 9.58 -5.91
N SER A 133 -5.45 9.42 -6.57
CA SER A 133 -5.53 9.13 -8.00
C SER A 133 -5.23 10.39 -8.81
N CYS A 134 -4.18 10.34 -9.63
CA CYS A 134 -3.74 11.47 -10.46
C CYS A 134 -3.97 11.22 -11.96
N TYR A 135 -4.50 10.03 -12.31
CA TYR A 135 -4.78 9.62 -13.69
C TYR A 135 -3.53 9.76 -14.59
N ASN A 136 -3.54 10.64 -15.56
CA ASN A 136 -2.41 10.96 -16.43
C ASN A 136 -1.98 12.44 -16.30
N ASN A 137 -2.28 13.09 -15.18
CA ASN A 137 -2.14 14.54 -15.06
C ASN A 137 -1.16 14.93 -13.94
N LEU A 138 -0.03 15.54 -14.34
CA LEU A 138 1.00 16.00 -13.41
C LEU A 138 0.52 17.16 -12.53
N GLU A 139 -0.33 18.05 -13.05
CA GLU A 139 -0.88 19.16 -12.26
C GLU A 139 -1.81 18.66 -11.16
N THR A 140 -2.66 17.67 -11.45
CA THR A 140 -3.46 16.99 -10.43
C THR A 140 -2.57 16.38 -9.35
N ALA A 141 -1.45 15.75 -9.73
CA ALA A 141 -0.49 15.19 -8.79
C ALA A 141 0.17 16.26 -7.92
N ARG A 142 0.54 17.42 -8.51
CA ARG A 142 1.11 18.56 -7.79
C ARG A 142 0.13 19.13 -6.77
N LEU A 143 -1.13 19.32 -7.15
CA LEU A 143 -2.18 19.77 -6.24
C LEU A 143 -2.45 18.77 -5.11
N ALA A 144 -2.48 17.47 -5.42
CA ALA A 144 -2.62 16.41 -4.43
C ALA A 144 -1.47 16.42 -3.42
N GLN A 145 -0.22 16.54 -3.89
CA GLN A 145 0.97 16.65 -3.06
C GLN A 145 0.88 17.85 -2.11
N GLN A 146 0.51 19.03 -2.63
CA GLN A 146 0.33 20.25 -1.83
C GLN A 146 -0.80 20.14 -0.82
N ALA A 147 -1.85 19.41 -1.15
CA ALA A 147 -2.96 19.13 -0.24
C ALA A 147 -2.63 18.10 0.85
N GLY A 148 -1.46 17.44 0.78
CA GLY A 148 -0.96 16.53 1.79
C GLY A 148 -1.10 15.05 1.46
N ALA A 149 -1.18 14.66 0.18
CA ALA A 149 -1.09 13.27 -0.24
C ALA A 149 0.29 12.68 0.10
N ASP A 150 0.29 11.43 0.55
CA ASP A 150 1.51 10.69 0.90
C ASP A 150 2.05 9.86 -0.28
N TYR A 151 1.20 9.53 -1.25
CA TYR A 151 1.60 8.91 -2.52
C TYR A 151 0.66 9.31 -3.65
N LEU A 152 1.16 9.20 -4.89
CA LEU A 152 0.49 9.65 -6.11
C LEU A 152 0.35 8.44 -7.05
N ALA A 153 -0.88 8.13 -7.48
CA ALA A 153 -1.15 7.00 -8.35
C ALA A 153 -1.48 7.46 -9.77
N PHE A 154 -0.72 6.97 -10.75
CA PHE A 154 -0.90 7.26 -12.17
C PHE A 154 -1.39 6.01 -12.92
N GLY A 155 -2.34 6.19 -13.81
CA GLY A 155 -2.93 5.11 -14.60
C GLY A 155 -4.17 5.58 -15.39
N ALA A 156 -4.63 4.74 -16.34
CA ALA A 156 -4.13 3.39 -16.59
C ALA A 156 -2.85 3.41 -17.43
N VAL A 157 -1.80 2.68 -17.00
CA VAL A 157 -0.53 2.60 -17.75
C VAL A 157 -0.60 1.62 -18.93
N PHE A 158 -1.45 0.61 -18.84
CA PHE A 158 -1.74 -0.34 -19.92
C PHE A 158 -3.26 -0.52 -20.08
N PRO A 159 -3.73 -0.96 -21.25
CA PRO A 159 -5.14 -1.32 -21.47
C PRO A 159 -5.61 -2.30 -20.40
N SER A 160 -6.83 -2.12 -19.89
CA SER A 160 -7.40 -2.96 -18.82
C SER A 160 -8.84 -3.30 -19.10
N GLY A 161 -9.19 -4.58 -18.95
CA GLY A 161 -10.58 -5.04 -19.05
C GLY A 161 -11.50 -4.45 -17.96
N SER A 162 -10.97 -4.06 -16.82
CA SER A 162 -11.74 -3.49 -15.70
C SER A 162 -12.23 -2.06 -15.95
N LYS A 163 -11.52 -1.28 -16.77
CA LYS A 163 -11.88 0.10 -17.17
C LYS A 163 -11.45 0.36 -18.62
N PRO A 164 -12.19 -0.13 -19.62
CA PRO A 164 -11.79 -0.03 -21.04
C PRO A 164 -11.66 1.40 -21.55
N ARG A 165 -12.35 2.37 -20.90
CA ARG A 165 -12.32 3.80 -21.25
C ARG A 165 -11.40 4.61 -20.33
N ALA A 166 -10.53 3.97 -19.56
CA ALA A 166 -9.59 4.71 -18.71
C ALA A 166 -8.63 5.53 -19.58
N VAL A 167 -8.37 6.76 -19.14
CA VAL A 167 -7.37 7.62 -19.77
C VAL A 167 -5.99 6.94 -19.62
N HIS A 168 -5.22 6.91 -20.71
CA HIS A 168 -3.87 6.33 -20.71
C HIS A 168 -2.87 7.29 -20.03
N ALA A 169 -2.09 6.76 -19.08
CA ALA A 169 -0.98 7.45 -18.44
C ALA A 169 0.34 7.00 -19.10
N PRO A 170 1.03 7.89 -19.85
CA PRO A 170 2.29 7.54 -20.48
C PRO A 170 3.40 7.33 -19.44
N LEU A 171 4.37 6.47 -19.76
CA LEU A 171 5.40 6.07 -18.79
C LEU A 171 6.38 7.19 -18.44
N ASP A 172 6.63 8.14 -19.33
CA ASP A 172 7.47 9.33 -19.10
C ASP A 172 6.92 10.24 -17.99
N LEU A 173 5.61 10.15 -17.70
CA LEU A 173 4.97 10.85 -16.59
C LEU A 173 5.60 10.54 -15.23
N PHE A 174 6.08 9.30 -15.03
CA PHE A 174 6.75 8.91 -13.79
C PHE A 174 8.07 9.66 -13.59
N ALA A 175 8.88 9.81 -14.64
CA ALA A 175 10.11 10.60 -14.58
C ALA A 175 9.81 12.07 -14.26
N ALA A 176 8.80 12.67 -14.93
CA ALA A 176 8.38 14.05 -14.68
C ALA A 176 7.83 14.26 -13.25
N ALA A 177 7.13 13.28 -12.69
CA ALA A 177 6.54 13.37 -11.36
C ALA A 177 7.56 13.23 -10.21
N ARG A 178 8.80 12.80 -10.47
CA ARG A 178 9.84 12.64 -9.42
C ARG A 178 10.12 13.92 -8.64
N VAL A 179 9.98 15.08 -9.27
CA VAL A 179 10.15 16.40 -8.61
C VAL A 179 9.16 16.63 -7.46
N LEU A 180 8.07 15.85 -7.39
CA LEU A 180 7.08 15.96 -6.32
C LEU A 180 7.51 15.26 -5.03
N GLU A 181 8.60 14.49 -5.03
CA GLU A 181 9.19 13.83 -3.87
C GLU A 181 8.16 13.01 -3.06
N ARG A 182 7.27 12.32 -3.79
CA ARG A 182 6.30 11.37 -3.22
C ARG A 182 6.45 10.01 -3.88
N PRO A 183 6.19 8.92 -3.16
CA PRO A 183 6.08 7.60 -3.78
C PRO A 183 5.10 7.62 -4.95
N LEU A 184 5.54 7.09 -6.10
CA LEU A 184 4.76 7.01 -7.32
C LEU A 184 4.23 5.59 -7.50
N VAL A 185 2.91 5.46 -7.65
CA VAL A 185 2.23 4.19 -7.82
C VAL A 185 1.70 4.08 -9.24
N ALA A 186 2.08 3.03 -9.96
CA ALA A 186 1.52 2.72 -11.27
C ALA A 186 0.31 1.81 -11.13
N ILE A 187 -0.77 2.08 -11.88
CA ILE A 187 -1.99 1.26 -11.89
C ILE A 187 -2.54 1.13 -13.31
N GLY A 188 -3.24 0.02 -13.58
CA GLY A 188 -3.99 -0.25 -14.80
C GLY A 188 -3.27 -1.23 -15.73
N GLY A 189 -3.88 -2.39 -15.97
CA GLY A 189 -3.41 -3.43 -16.89
C GLY A 189 -2.07 -4.07 -16.54
N ILE A 190 -1.60 -3.92 -15.30
CA ILE A 190 -0.28 -4.43 -14.85
C ILE A 190 -0.39 -5.91 -14.52
N HIS A 191 0.58 -6.70 -15.02
CA HIS A 191 0.81 -8.11 -14.74
C HIS A 191 2.32 -8.44 -14.78
N ALA A 192 2.69 -9.68 -14.50
CA ALA A 192 4.10 -10.08 -14.37
C ALA A 192 4.98 -9.71 -15.57
N ASP A 193 4.44 -9.84 -16.80
CA ASP A 193 5.23 -9.66 -18.03
C ASP A 193 5.48 -8.18 -18.38
N ASN A 194 4.68 -7.24 -17.87
CA ASN A 194 4.81 -5.82 -18.20
C ASN A 194 5.20 -4.92 -17.02
N ALA A 195 5.15 -5.42 -15.78
CA ALA A 195 5.45 -4.62 -14.58
C ALA A 195 6.87 -4.03 -14.59
N HIS A 196 7.84 -4.72 -15.20
CA HIS A 196 9.23 -4.24 -15.26
C HIS A 196 9.35 -2.87 -15.98
N THR A 197 8.51 -2.61 -16.99
CA THR A 197 8.56 -1.34 -17.75
C THR A 197 8.15 -0.13 -16.90
N VAL A 198 7.14 -0.28 -16.03
CA VAL A 198 6.73 0.81 -15.14
C VAL A 198 7.74 1.05 -14.02
N LEU A 199 8.44 0.02 -13.57
CA LEU A 199 9.54 0.16 -12.60
C LEU A 199 10.74 0.88 -13.23
N GLN A 200 11.07 0.55 -14.48
CA GLN A 200 12.12 1.26 -15.24
C GLN A 200 11.76 2.72 -15.47
N ALA A 201 10.48 3.05 -15.66
CA ALA A 201 9.98 4.41 -15.78
C ALA A 201 10.04 5.20 -14.47
N GLY A 202 10.21 4.53 -13.33
CA GLY A 202 10.39 5.18 -12.04
C GLY A 202 9.23 5.03 -11.06
N ALA A 203 8.32 4.08 -11.25
CA ALA A 203 7.31 3.77 -10.23
C ALA A 203 7.95 3.12 -9.00
N ASP A 204 7.52 3.52 -7.81
CA ASP A 204 7.96 2.94 -6.53
C ASP A 204 7.10 1.74 -6.13
N ALA A 205 5.86 1.69 -6.61
CA ALA A 205 4.92 0.59 -6.38
C ALA A 205 4.07 0.31 -7.62
N VAL A 206 3.58 -0.92 -7.73
CA VAL A 206 2.59 -1.32 -8.74
C VAL A 206 1.31 -1.77 -8.06
N ALA A 207 0.18 -1.13 -8.40
CA ALA A 207 -1.14 -1.48 -7.91
C ALA A 207 -1.83 -2.42 -8.91
N VAL A 208 -2.22 -3.61 -8.45
CA VAL A 208 -2.67 -4.70 -9.31
C VAL A 208 -3.98 -5.29 -8.81
N ILE A 209 -4.93 -5.54 -9.71
CA ILE A 209 -6.19 -6.26 -9.45
C ILE A 209 -6.18 -7.59 -10.23
N GLN A 210 -6.52 -7.55 -11.52
CA GLN A 210 -6.70 -8.73 -12.35
C GLN A 210 -5.41 -9.55 -12.53
N GLY A 211 -4.26 -8.89 -12.63
CA GLY A 211 -2.95 -9.57 -12.70
C GLY A 211 -2.57 -10.37 -11.44
N LEU A 212 -3.33 -10.24 -10.37
CA LEU A 212 -3.24 -11.05 -9.16
C LEU A 212 -4.46 -11.98 -9.03
N PHE A 213 -5.62 -11.40 -8.76
CA PHE A 213 -6.83 -12.12 -8.36
C PHE A 213 -7.56 -12.81 -9.53
N GLY A 214 -7.26 -12.44 -10.77
CA GLY A 214 -7.77 -13.09 -11.98
C GLY A 214 -6.89 -14.24 -12.49
N THR A 215 -5.83 -14.61 -11.77
CA THR A 215 -4.94 -15.72 -12.14
C THR A 215 -5.34 -17.02 -11.42
N PRO A 216 -4.99 -18.19 -11.98
CA PRO A 216 -5.22 -19.46 -11.30
C PRO A 216 -4.48 -19.61 -9.97
N ASP A 217 -3.33 -18.94 -9.81
CA ASP A 217 -2.50 -18.95 -8.61
C ASP A 217 -2.11 -17.51 -8.20
N PRO A 218 -2.94 -16.81 -7.38
CA PRO A 218 -2.66 -15.47 -6.91
C PRO A 218 -1.36 -15.35 -6.12
N ARG A 219 -0.97 -16.39 -5.39
CA ARG A 219 0.29 -16.42 -4.63
C ARG A 219 1.51 -16.40 -5.54
N GLN A 220 1.52 -17.23 -6.56
CA GLN A 220 2.63 -17.27 -7.52
C GLN A 220 2.71 -15.98 -8.33
N ALA A 221 1.56 -15.43 -8.77
CA ALA A 221 1.52 -14.13 -9.44
C ALA A 221 2.08 -13.01 -8.56
N ALA A 222 1.70 -12.96 -7.28
CA ALA A 222 2.21 -12.00 -6.32
C ALA A 222 3.73 -12.18 -6.09
N LYS A 223 4.21 -13.42 -5.96
CA LYS A 223 5.64 -13.73 -5.79
C LYS A 223 6.47 -13.24 -6.98
N THR A 224 6.00 -13.47 -8.20
CA THR A 224 6.67 -13.01 -9.42
C THR A 224 6.75 -11.49 -9.46
N LEU A 225 5.64 -10.79 -9.17
CA LEU A 225 5.60 -9.32 -9.14
C LEU A 225 6.46 -8.74 -8.01
N ALA A 226 6.39 -9.30 -6.80
CA ALA A 226 7.16 -8.82 -5.65
C ALA A 226 8.67 -8.99 -5.83
N ALA A 227 9.11 -10.03 -6.52
CA ALA A 227 10.52 -10.28 -6.82
C ALA A 227 11.17 -9.15 -7.64
N LEU A 228 10.39 -8.44 -8.47
CA LEU A 228 10.90 -7.33 -9.27
C LEU A 228 11.43 -6.16 -8.42
N PHE A 229 10.95 -6.03 -7.18
CA PHE A 229 11.37 -4.98 -6.23
C PHE A 229 12.56 -5.38 -5.35
N GLN A 230 13.00 -6.63 -5.42
CA GLN A 230 14.15 -7.14 -4.67
C GLN A 230 15.45 -7.07 -5.47
N LEU A 231 15.36 -6.84 -6.77
CA LEU A 231 16.52 -6.62 -7.61
C LEU A 231 17.23 -5.31 -7.21
N PRO A 232 18.56 -5.28 -7.11
CA PRO A 232 19.27 -4.06 -6.78
C PRO A 232 18.88 -2.97 -7.79
N SER A 233 18.42 -1.81 -7.28
CA SER A 233 18.16 -0.64 -8.09
C SER A 233 19.41 -0.34 -8.93
N ARG A 234 19.23 -0.18 -10.26
CA ARG A 234 20.32 0.23 -11.13
C ARG A 234 21.00 1.46 -10.55
N PRO A 235 22.36 1.53 -10.60
CA PRO A 235 23.08 2.75 -10.23
C PRO A 235 22.50 3.90 -11.05
N ALA A 236 22.31 5.05 -10.39
CA ALA A 236 21.93 6.29 -11.05
C ALA A 236 22.91 6.51 -12.22
N ILE A 237 22.39 6.65 -13.43
CA ILE A 237 23.17 7.09 -14.57
C ILE A 237 23.48 8.57 -14.28
N ASN A 238 24.75 8.85 -13.98
CA ASN A 238 25.27 10.20 -13.86
C ASN A 238 25.13 10.98 -15.17
#